data_ba2f273d20a5835b1f09b1f3bf9e83f4
#
_entry.id   ba2f273d20a5835b1f09b1f3bf9e83f4
#
_cell.length_a   1.000
_cell.length_b   1.000
_cell.length_c   1.000
_cell.angle_alpha   90.00
_cell.angle_beta   90.00
_cell.angle_gamma   90.00
#
_symmetry.space_group_name_H-M   'P 1'
#
loop_
_entity.id
_entity.type
_entity.pdbx_description
1 polymer ?
#
loop_
_entity_poly.entity_id
_entity_poly.type
_entity_poly.pdbx_seq_one_letter_code
_entity_poly.pdbx_strand_id
1 'polypeptide(L)' 'YEDMTTFAAQASEAEIVAYVRAIGLVAEKLGVDVDGYRLIANTGANGHQEVPHLHVHIVGGEPAGPMLKNKGS' A
#
# COMPACT_ATOMS: atom_id res chain seq x y z
N TYR A 1 -6.01 -4.36 -12.00
CA TYR A 1 -6.83 -5.01 -10.96
C TYR A 1 -7.57 -3.98 -10.14
N GLU A 2 -8.76 -4.35 -9.67
CA GLU A 2 -9.62 -3.41 -8.96
C GLU A 2 -9.15 -3.11 -7.55
N ASP A 3 -8.62 -4.11 -6.86
CA ASP A 3 -8.24 -3.95 -5.47
C ASP A 3 -7.29 -5.07 -5.06
N MET A 4 -6.85 -5.02 -3.82
CA MET A 4 -5.90 -6.00 -3.30
C MET A 4 -6.48 -7.42 -3.28
N THR A 5 -7.76 -7.56 -2.95
CA THR A 5 -8.37 -8.89 -2.92
C THR A 5 -8.35 -9.53 -4.31
N THR A 6 -8.72 -8.77 -5.34
CA THR A 6 -8.72 -9.26 -6.71
C THR A 6 -7.29 -9.54 -7.19
N PHE A 7 -6.37 -8.66 -6.87
CA PHE A 7 -4.97 -8.85 -7.24
C PHE A 7 -4.40 -10.12 -6.63
N ALA A 8 -4.64 -10.32 -5.33
CA ALA A 8 -4.13 -11.48 -4.63
C ALA A 8 -4.69 -12.79 -5.21
N ALA A 9 -5.95 -12.76 -5.66
CA ALA A 9 -6.61 -13.95 -6.17
C ALA A 9 -6.27 -14.24 -7.62
N GLN A 10 -6.06 -13.22 -8.45
CA GLN A 10 -6.01 -13.41 -9.90
C GLN A 10 -4.66 -13.10 -10.54
N ALA A 11 -3.80 -12.36 -9.88
CA ALA A 11 -2.52 -12.01 -10.48
C ALA A 11 -1.61 -13.22 -10.56
N SER A 12 -0.76 -13.25 -11.57
CA SER A 12 0.23 -14.30 -11.71
C SER A 12 1.30 -14.14 -10.64
N GLU A 13 2.05 -15.21 -10.40
CA GLU A 13 3.17 -15.14 -9.46
C GLU A 13 4.16 -14.06 -9.87
N ALA A 14 4.44 -13.97 -11.17
CA ALA A 14 5.37 -12.96 -11.67
C ALA A 14 4.86 -11.55 -11.38
N GLU A 15 3.57 -11.32 -11.55
CA GLU A 15 2.98 -10.02 -11.26
C GLU A 15 3.07 -9.66 -9.78
N ILE A 16 2.80 -10.64 -8.92
CA ILE A 16 2.85 -10.41 -7.48
C ILE A 16 4.26 -10.09 -7.04
N VAL A 17 5.23 -10.86 -7.51
CA VAL A 17 6.63 -10.62 -7.18
C VAL A 17 7.09 -9.25 -7.68
N ALA A 18 6.75 -8.92 -8.93
CA ALA A 18 7.15 -7.65 -9.50
C ALA A 18 6.56 -6.48 -8.73
N TYR A 19 5.30 -6.59 -8.33
CA TYR A 19 4.63 -5.51 -7.61
C TYR A 19 5.28 -5.25 -6.24
N VAL A 20 5.54 -6.33 -5.51
CA VAL A 20 6.15 -6.20 -4.18
C VAL A 20 7.58 -5.67 -4.29
N ARG A 21 8.35 -6.16 -5.25
CA ARG A 21 9.71 -5.66 -5.45
C ARG A 21 9.72 -4.20 -5.84
N ALA A 22 8.75 -3.78 -6.66
CA ALA A 22 8.63 -2.37 -7.05
C ALA A 22 8.36 -1.48 -5.85
N ILE A 23 7.51 -1.92 -4.92
CA ILE A 23 7.23 -1.16 -3.71
C ILE A 23 8.53 -0.93 -2.92
N GLY A 24 9.32 -1.98 -2.74
CA GLY A 24 10.58 -1.86 -2.03
C GLY A 24 11.56 -0.93 -2.70
N LEU A 25 11.66 -1.00 -4.03
CA LEU A 25 12.56 -0.12 -4.77
C LEU A 25 12.14 1.34 -4.70
N VAL A 26 10.84 1.61 -4.76
CA VAL A 26 10.35 2.97 -4.65
C VAL A 26 10.63 3.53 -3.26
N ALA A 27 10.41 2.73 -2.21
CA ALA A 27 10.70 3.15 -0.85
C ALA A 27 12.16 3.51 -0.68
N GLU A 28 13.06 2.71 -1.26
CA GLU A 28 14.48 2.99 -1.23
C GLU A 28 14.81 4.30 -1.93
N LYS A 29 14.24 4.49 -3.11
CA LYS A 29 14.51 5.70 -3.89
C LYS A 29 14.02 6.95 -3.20
N LEU A 30 12.92 6.85 -2.47
CA LEU A 30 12.41 7.98 -1.70
C LEU A 30 13.16 8.19 -0.40
N GLY A 31 13.99 7.24 -0.01
CA GLY A 31 14.76 7.36 1.22
C GLY A 31 13.96 7.09 2.49
N VAL A 32 12.75 6.57 2.36
CA VAL A 32 11.91 6.33 3.54
C VAL A 32 12.18 4.98 4.20
N ASP A 33 12.98 4.13 3.55
CA ASP A 33 13.28 2.81 4.08
C ASP A 33 14.16 2.86 5.34
N VAL A 34 14.92 3.95 5.53
CA VAL A 34 15.83 4.07 6.66
C VAL A 34 15.08 4.26 7.98
N ASP A 35 14.18 5.23 8.01
CA ASP A 35 13.43 5.53 9.23
C ASP A 35 12.09 4.85 9.29
N GLY A 36 11.66 4.27 8.19
CA GLY A 36 10.43 3.51 8.15
C GLY A 36 9.33 4.20 7.37
N TYR A 37 8.36 3.41 6.96
CA TYR A 37 7.26 3.92 6.17
C TYR A 37 6.04 3.02 6.38
N ARG A 38 4.91 3.49 5.90
CA ARG A 38 3.64 2.76 6.00
C ARG A 38 3.10 2.52 4.60
N LEU A 39 2.58 1.33 4.35
CA LEU A 39 1.88 1.02 3.11
C LEU A 39 0.39 1.00 3.39
N ILE A 40 -0.38 1.62 2.50
CA ILE A 40 -1.83 1.67 2.63
C ILE A 40 -2.45 1.26 1.31
N ALA A 41 -3.29 0.23 1.34
CA ALA A 41 -4.04 -0.21 0.17
C ALA A 41 -5.50 -0.29 0.58
N ASN A 42 -6.29 0.68 0.15
CA ASN A 42 -7.70 0.74 0.51
C ASN A 42 -8.51 -0.14 -0.43
N THR A 43 -9.42 -0.92 0.13
CA THR A 43 -10.23 -1.86 -0.63
C THR A 43 -11.69 -1.73 -0.21
N GLY A 44 -12.55 -1.53 -1.19
CA GLY A 44 -13.99 -1.51 -0.96
C GLY A 44 -14.48 -0.31 -0.18
N ALA A 45 -15.76 -0.31 0.14
CA ALA A 45 -16.40 0.82 0.80
C ALA A 45 -15.89 1.03 2.22
N ASN A 46 -15.74 -0.04 2.98
CA ASN A 46 -15.25 0.09 4.36
C ASN A 46 -13.81 0.50 4.42
N GLY A 47 -13.03 0.23 3.37
CA GLY A 47 -11.65 0.67 3.27
C GLY A 47 -11.53 2.05 2.65
N HIS A 48 -12.65 2.67 2.32
CA HIS A 48 -12.68 3.99 1.72
C HIS A 48 -11.92 4.06 0.39
N GLN A 49 -12.12 3.05 -0.44
CA GLN A 49 -11.49 3.01 -1.75
C GLN A 49 -12.19 3.99 -2.68
N GLU A 50 -11.48 5.01 -3.13
CA GLU A 50 -12.05 6.05 -3.96
C GLU A 50 -11.78 5.83 -5.44
N VAL A 51 -10.69 5.15 -5.76
CA VAL A 51 -10.28 4.90 -7.14
C VAL A 51 -10.57 3.44 -7.45
N PRO A 52 -11.25 3.13 -8.58
CA PRO A 52 -11.68 1.76 -8.86
C PRO A 52 -10.59 0.86 -9.43
N HIS A 53 -9.40 0.99 -8.96
CA HIS A 53 -8.32 0.06 -9.30
C HIS A 53 -7.28 0.06 -8.18
N LEU A 54 -6.51 -1.02 -8.13
CA LEU A 54 -5.52 -1.19 -7.07
C LEU A 54 -4.45 -0.11 -7.12
N HIS A 55 -4.19 0.48 -5.98
CA HIS A 55 -3.02 1.34 -5.82
C HIS A 55 -2.58 1.28 -4.37
N VAL A 56 -1.32 1.52 -4.13
CA VAL A 56 -0.73 1.45 -2.80
C VAL A 56 -0.03 2.78 -2.53
N HIS A 57 -0.33 3.35 -1.38
CA HIS A 57 0.33 4.57 -0.93
C HIS A 57 1.53 4.20 -0.07
N ILE A 58 2.63 4.89 -0.28
CA ILE A 58 3.82 4.77 0.57
C ILE A 58 3.92 6.08 1.34
N VAL A 59 3.74 6.01 2.65
CA VAL A 59 3.73 7.20 3.51
C VAL A 59 4.92 7.15 4.44
N GLY A 60 5.79 8.16 4.32
CA GLY A 60 6.98 8.22 5.14
C GLY A 60 7.51 9.64 5.22
N GLY A 61 8.71 9.78 5.74
CA GLY A 61 9.35 11.08 5.85
C GLY A 61 9.11 11.74 7.20
N GLU A 62 8.05 11.35 7.90
CA GLU A 62 7.81 11.82 9.26
C GLU A 62 6.94 10.79 9.96
N PRO A 63 6.89 10.80 11.29
CA PRO A 63 6.16 9.79 12.02
C PRO A 63 4.69 9.75 11.62
N ALA A 64 4.21 8.57 11.30
CA ALA A 64 2.80 8.35 11.04
C ALA A 64 2.14 7.95 12.35
N GLY A 65 0.96 8.38 12.59
CA GLY A 65 0.26 8.03 13.82
C GLY A 65 -0.09 6.56 13.88
N PRO A 66 -0.57 6.09 15.02
CA PRO A 66 -1.01 4.70 15.14
C PRO A 66 -2.17 4.42 14.20
N MET A 67 -2.13 3.26 13.58
CA MET A 67 -3.20 2.88 12.67
C MET A 67 -4.54 2.72 13.35
N LEU A 68 -4.52 2.26 14.58
CA LEU A 68 -5.74 1.94 15.28
C LEU A 68 -6.24 3.03 16.20
N LYS A 69 -5.80 4.30 16.04
CA LYS A 69 -6.28 5.29 16.79
C LYS A 69 -7.65 5.52 16.51
N ASN A 70 -8.24 5.48 17.00
CA ASN A 70 -9.43 5.69 16.81
C ASN A 70 -9.91 6.59 16.30
N LYS A 71 -10.43 6.74 16.21
CA LYS A 71 -10.94 7.35 15.76
C LYS A 71 -10.75 7.88 14.93
N GLY A 72 -10.91 7.70 14.50
CA GLY A 72 -10.70 8.35 13.51
C GLY A 72 -9.55 8.44 12.94
N SER A 73 -9.07 7.99 13.05
CA SER A 73 -7.88 8.31 12.55
C SER A 73 -7.56 7.59 11.63
#